data_dd4f148f349dad38acbc75c8a9ed46ac
#
_entry.id   dd4f148f349dad38acbc75c8a9ed46ac
#
_cell.length_a   1.000
_cell.length_b   1.000
_cell.length_c   1.000
_cell.angle_alpha   90.00
_cell.angle_beta   90.00
_cell.angle_gamma   90.00
#
_symmetry.space_group_name_H-M   'P 1'
#
loop_
_entity.id
_entity.type
_entity.pdbx_description
1 polymer ?
#
loop_
_entity_poly.entity_id
_entity_poly.type
_entity_poly.pdbx_seq_one_letter_code
_entity_poly.pdbx_strand_id
1 'polypeptide(L)'
;PAVHSLRAQIDRREYSKYMKHVVELQENLDLKQAEIIDLKQTDDGLWQLKTKLEAIYTAKSVVLATGTFLGGKIYIGEVSYESGPDGMFPATELSNSLKKLGIPLRRFKTGTPSRVNRRSIDFSVLEKQEGDETETPFSFETEKADGNKSFCYIAYTNDDTKQVILDNLHRSPLYSGKIEGVGPRYCPSIEDKLVRFKDKPRHLLFLEPESLSMDTTYV
;
A
#
# COMPACT_ATOMS: atom_id res chain seq x y z
N PRO A 1 -5.96 -23.27 3.80
CA PRO A 1 -5.65 -21.83 3.74
C PRO A 1 -5.04 -21.37 5.05
N ALA A 2 -4.06 -20.47 4.98
CA ALA A 2 -3.34 -20.02 6.16
C ALA A 2 -4.12 -18.98 6.98
N VAL A 3 -5.03 -18.25 6.33
CA VAL A 3 -5.86 -17.22 6.97
C VAL A 3 -7.23 -17.22 6.28
N HIS A 4 -8.28 -17.34 7.08
CA HIS A 4 -9.65 -17.02 6.71
C HIS A 4 -10.07 -15.79 7.50
N SER A 5 -10.24 -14.67 6.84
CA SER A 5 -10.58 -13.41 7.46
C SER A 5 -11.50 -12.60 6.56
N LEU A 6 -12.35 -11.82 7.15
CA LEU A 6 -13.16 -10.84 6.43
C LEU A 6 -12.23 -9.80 5.78
N ARG A 7 -12.60 -9.35 4.60
CA ARG A 7 -11.93 -8.27 3.88
C ARG A 7 -13.00 -7.28 3.39
N ALA A 8 -12.87 -6.02 3.77
CA ALA A 8 -13.67 -4.95 3.20
C ALA A 8 -12.89 -4.23 2.11
N GLN A 9 -13.54 -4.02 0.97
CA GLN A 9 -13.11 -3.05 -0.03
C GLN A 9 -13.69 -1.71 0.37
N ILE A 10 -12.86 -0.70 0.57
CA ILE A 10 -13.29 0.61 1.08
C ILE A 10 -13.01 1.73 0.09
N ASP A 11 -13.82 2.78 0.13
CA ASP A 11 -13.50 4.03 -0.56
C ASP A 11 -12.30 4.69 0.12
N ARG A 12 -11.18 4.73 -0.57
CA ARG A 12 -9.90 5.21 -0.04
C ARG A 12 -9.97 6.67 0.43
N ARG A 13 -10.68 7.51 -0.29
CA ARG A 13 -10.81 8.94 0.04
C ARG A 13 -11.69 9.18 1.25
N GLU A 14 -12.85 8.55 1.27
CA GLU A 14 -13.77 8.68 2.39
C GLU A 14 -13.17 8.08 3.67
N TYR A 15 -12.48 6.95 3.57
CA TYR A 15 -11.77 6.37 4.71
C TYR A 15 -10.69 7.31 5.26
N SER A 16 -9.85 7.88 4.40
CA SER A 16 -8.80 8.81 4.82
C SER A 16 -9.37 10.06 5.49
N LYS A 17 -10.44 10.63 4.93
CA LYS A 17 -11.15 11.77 5.48
C LYS A 17 -11.77 11.46 6.85
N TYR A 18 -12.46 10.33 6.95
CA TYR A 18 -13.07 9.89 8.19
C TYR A 18 -12.03 9.65 9.29
N MET A 19 -10.96 8.91 9.00
CA MET A 19 -9.92 8.62 9.98
C MET A 19 -9.16 9.87 10.43
N LYS A 20 -8.91 10.81 9.51
CA LYS A 20 -8.36 12.11 9.87
C LYS A 20 -9.27 12.83 10.88
N HIS A 21 -10.57 12.90 10.62
CA HIS A 21 -11.54 13.52 11.51
C HIS A 21 -11.56 12.85 12.90
N VAL A 22 -11.56 11.53 12.96
CA VAL A 22 -11.52 10.77 14.22
C VAL A 22 -10.27 11.12 15.04
N VAL A 23 -9.10 11.14 14.38
CA VAL A 23 -7.83 11.44 15.04
C VAL A 23 -7.76 12.89 15.53
N GLU A 24 -8.30 13.85 14.76
CA GLU A 24 -8.32 15.28 15.13
C GLU A 24 -9.23 15.57 16.33
N LEU A 25 -10.27 14.77 16.52
CA LEU A 25 -11.21 14.92 17.65
C LEU A 25 -10.82 14.11 18.90
N GLN A 26 -9.78 13.28 18.80
CA GLN A 26 -9.37 12.44 19.91
C GLN A 26 -8.80 13.28 21.06
N GLU A 27 -9.39 13.16 22.26
CA GLU A 27 -8.86 13.81 23.45
C GLU A 27 -7.45 13.33 23.80
N ASN A 28 -6.62 14.23 24.32
CA ASN A 28 -5.22 13.98 24.69
C ASN A 28 -4.33 13.51 23.50
N LEU A 29 -4.70 13.84 22.29
CA LEU A 29 -3.94 13.56 21.08
C LEU A 29 -3.71 14.84 20.28
N ASP A 30 -2.44 15.20 20.09
CA ASP A 30 -2.02 16.29 19.21
C ASP A 30 -1.58 15.74 17.85
N LEU A 31 -2.30 16.05 16.79
CA LEU A 31 -1.90 15.72 15.42
C LEU A 31 -1.03 16.84 14.86
N LYS A 32 0.22 16.54 14.54
CA LYS A 32 1.19 17.49 13.97
C LYS A 32 1.63 17.04 12.58
N GLN A 33 1.56 17.93 11.62
CA GLN A 33 2.15 17.71 10.29
C GLN A 33 3.62 18.11 10.33
N ALA A 34 4.52 17.12 10.41
CA ALA A 34 5.95 17.35 10.44
C ALA A 34 6.71 16.13 9.91
N GLU A 35 7.79 16.36 9.17
CA GLU A 35 8.75 15.32 8.80
C GLU A 35 9.78 15.19 9.91
N ILE A 36 9.86 14.03 10.55
CA ILE A 36 10.91 13.71 11.53
C ILE A 36 12.15 13.21 10.77
N ILE A 37 13.28 13.88 11.01
CA ILE A 37 14.54 13.58 10.33
C ILE A 37 15.58 12.95 11.25
N ASP A 38 15.46 13.14 12.56
CA ASP A 38 16.42 12.60 13.52
C ASP A 38 15.72 12.16 14.81
N LEU A 39 16.24 11.11 15.40
CA LEU A 39 15.79 10.53 16.66
C LEU A 39 17.02 10.20 17.51
N LYS A 40 17.05 10.70 18.72
CA LYS A 40 18.12 10.39 19.69
C LYS A 40 17.58 10.27 21.10
N GLN A 41 18.27 9.50 21.93
CA GLN A 41 18.01 9.48 23.36
C GLN A 41 18.88 10.52 24.06
N THR A 42 18.31 11.18 25.06
CA THR A 42 18.99 12.16 25.91
C THR A 42 19.59 11.45 27.13
N ASP A 43 20.48 12.12 27.85
CA ASP A 43 21.16 11.57 29.03
C ASP A 43 20.19 11.22 30.19
N ASP A 44 19.06 11.90 30.26
CA ASP A 44 17.97 11.64 31.20
C ASP A 44 16.98 10.54 30.73
N GLY A 45 17.30 9.87 29.64
CA GLY A 45 16.54 8.74 29.11
C GLY A 45 15.31 9.11 28.28
N LEU A 46 15.06 10.37 28.01
CA LEU A 46 13.99 10.81 27.13
C LEU A 46 14.40 10.68 25.65
N TRP A 47 13.42 10.69 24.78
CA TRP A 47 13.62 10.72 23.33
C TRP A 47 13.43 12.12 22.78
N GLN A 48 14.36 12.59 21.95
CA GLN A 48 14.22 13.80 21.16
C GLN A 48 13.99 13.45 19.70
N LEU A 49 12.96 14.07 19.12
CA LEU A 49 12.60 13.97 17.72
C LEU A 49 12.82 15.32 17.07
N LYS A 50 13.74 15.40 16.12
CA LYS A 50 14.00 16.61 15.35
C LYS A 50 13.20 16.59 14.05
N THR A 51 12.50 17.69 13.78
CA THR A 51 11.82 17.87 12.51
C THR A 51 12.73 18.53 11.47
N LYS A 52 12.36 18.41 10.19
CA LYS A 52 13.05 19.07 9.08
C LYS A 52 13.01 20.60 9.17
N LEU A 53 12.02 21.15 9.86
CA LEU A 53 11.86 22.58 10.13
C LEU A 53 12.49 22.98 11.48
N GLU A 54 13.45 22.21 11.99
CA GLU A 54 14.25 22.47 13.20
C GLU A 54 13.48 22.41 14.54
N ALA A 55 12.17 22.13 14.55
CA ALA A 55 11.46 21.93 15.81
C ALA A 55 11.92 20.63 16.50
N ILE A 56 11.95 20.65 17.83
CA ILE A 56 12.32 19.51 18.66
C ILE A 56 11.13 19.13 19.53
N TYR A 57 10.75 17.87 19.47
CA TYR A 57 9.78 17.26 20.38
C TYR A 57 10.51 16.33 21.34
N THR A 58 10.08 16.30 22.59
CA THR A 58 10.63 15.40 23.62
C THR A 58 9.51 14.50 24.13
N ALA A 59 9.80 13.22 24.25
CA ALA A 59 8.83 12.22 24.69
C ALA A 59 9.49 11.12 25.55
N LYS A 60 8.72 10.49 26.42
CA LYS A 60 9.14 9.31 27.20
C LYS A 60 9.27 8.06 26.32
N SER A 61 8.43 7.95 25.28
CA SER A 61 8.39 6.81 24.38
C SER A 61 8.09 7.26 22.96
N VAL A 62 8.56 6.49 21.99
CA VAL A 62 8.31 6.74 20.57
C VAL A 62 7.85 5.45 19.92
N VAL A 63 6.76 5.53 19.15
CA VAL A 63 6.27 4.44 18.31
C VAL A 63 6.55 4.78 16.85
N LEU A 64 7.32 3.94 16.17
CA LEU A 64 7.61 4.09 14.74
C LEU A 64 6.54 3.36 13.93
N ALA A 65 5.72 4.12 13.21
CA ALA A 65 4.67 3.61 12.34
C ALA A 65 4.76 4.26 10.95
N THR A 66 5.95 4.18 10.36
CA THR A 66 6.36 4.94 9.17
C THR A 66 5.76 4.44 7.86
N GLY A 67 5.06 3.32 7.86
CA GLY A 67 4.47 2.75 6.65
C GLY A 67 5.51 2.56 5.55
N THR A 68 5.22 3.04 4.35
CA THR A 68 6.10 2.96 3.17
C THR A 68 6.94 4.22 2.93
N PHE A 69 7.01 5.14 3.91
CA PHE A 69 7.81 6.36 3.80
C PHE A 69 9.30 6.14 4.02
N LEU A 70 9.68 5.23 4.93
CA LEU A 70 11.05 5.06 5.41
C LEU A 70 12.01 4.62 4.29
N GLY A 71 12.83 5.55 3.80
CA GLY A 71 13.73 5.33 2.67
C GLY A 71 13.01 4.83 1.41
N GLY A 72 11.79 5.35 1.16
CA GLY A 72 10.92 4.89 0.09
C GLY A 72 11.52 5.10 -1.29
N LYS A 73 11.32 4.15 -2.20
CA LYS A 73 11.73 4.21 -3.60
C LYS A 73 10.65 3.60 -4.49
N ILE A 74 10.29 4.30 -5.52
CA ILE A 74 9.28 3.88 -6.51
C ILE A 74 9.97 3.39 -7.77
N TYR A 75 9.42 2.34 -8.36
CA TYR A 75 9.82 1.79 -9.64
C TYR A 75 8.61 1.76 -10.57
N ILE A 76 8.74 2.36 -11.74
CA ILE A 76 7.72 2.35 -12.80
C ILE A 76 8.41 1.95 -14.10
N GLY A 77 8.22 0.71 -14.53
CA GLY A 77 8.97 0.16 -15.65
C GLY A 77 10.47 0.23 -15.39
N GLU A 78 11.21 0.89 -16.26
CA GLU A 78 12.67 1.02 -16.17
C GLU A 78 13.14 2.21 -15.33
N VAL A 79 12.23 3.09 -14.94
CA VAL A 79 12.52 4.31 -14.17
C VAL A 79 12.39 4.04 -12.67
N SER A 80 13.28 4.62 -11.88
CA SER A 80 13.16 4.61 -10.43
C SER A 80 13.59 5.93 -9.82
N TYR A 81 12.93 6.32 -8.72
CA TYR A 81 13.23 7.54 -7.99
C TYR A 81 12.84 7.41 -6.51
N GLU A 82 13.44 8.23 -5.67
CA GLU A 82 13.10 8.28 -4.25
C GLU A 82 11.76 8.99 -4.07
N SER A 83 10.82 8.35 -3.38
CA SER A 83 9.51 8.89 -3.06
C SER A 83 8.86 8.11 -1.92
N GLY A 84 8.08 8.81 -1.13
CA GLY A 84 7.07 8.20 -0.26
C GLY A 84 5.78 7.88 -1.03
N PRO A 85 4.72 7.45 -0.34
CA PRO A 85 3.42 7.18 -0.95
C PRO A 85 2.79 8.47 -1.52
N ASP A 86 1.99 8.31 -2.55
CA ASP A 86 1.20 9.39 -3.18
C ASP A 86 2.01 10.63 -3.63
N GLY A 87 3.29 10.43 -4.02
CA GLY A 87 4.17 11.52 -4.45
C GLY A 87 4.74 12.37 -3.33
N MET A 88 4.54 12.00 -2.08
CA MET A 88 5.16 12.66 -0.94
C MET A 88 6.65 12.35 -0.83
N PHE A 89 7.40 13.14 -0.05
CA PHE A 89 8.82 12.90 0.15
C PHE A 89 9.09 11.63 0.95
N PRO A 90 10.16 10.88 0.66
CA PRO A 90 10.59 9.73 1.45
C PRO A 90 11.28 10.18 2.73
N ALA A 91 11.10 9.45 3.82
CA ALA A 91 11.79 9.68 5.08
C ALA A 91 13.21 9.07 5.06
N THR A 92 14.08 9.59 4.23
CA THR A 92 15.45 9.07 4.05
C THR A 92 16.35 9.42 5.23
N GLU A 93 16.26 10.65 5.73
CA GLU A 93 17.07 11.12 6.86
C GLU A 93 16.75 10.33 8.14
N LEU A 94 15.48 10.10 8.44
CA LEU A 94 15.06 9.26 9.56
C LEU A 94 15.59 7.83 9.43
N SER A 95 15.60 7.27 8.23
CA SER A 95 16.18 5.95 7.96
C SER A 95 17.66 5.89 8.36
N ASN A 96 18.42 6.96 8.07
CA ASN A 96 19.82 7.06 8.45
C ASN A 96 20.00 7.25 9.97
N SER A 97 19.14 8.02 10.60
CA SER A 97 19.13 8.21 12.06
C SER A 97 18.86 6.89 12.79
N LEU A 98 17.89 6.10 12.35
CA LEU A 98 17.60 4.77 12.92
C LEU A 98 18.78 3.80 12.79
N LYS A 99 19.49 3.81 11.67
CA LYS A 99 20.72 3.01 11.50
C LYS A 99 21.82 3.42 12.49
N LYS A 100 21.99 4.73 12.74
CA LYS A 100 22.94 5.22 13.74
C LYS A 100 22.61 4.77 15.15
N LEU A 101 21.32 4.60 15.46
CA LEU A 101 20.83 4.03 16.72
C LEU A 101 21.03 2.51 16.82
N GLY A 102 21.59 1.87 15.78
CA GLY A 102 21.81 0.42 15.75
C GLY A 102 20.58 -0.40 15.39
N ILE A 103 19.50 0.24 14.92
CA ILE A 103 18.28 -0.46 14.48
C ILE A 103 18.53 -1.08 13.09
N PRO A 104 18.48 -2.41 12.96
CA PRO A 104 18.69 -3.06 11.68
C PRO A 104 17.49 -2.81 10.75
N LEU A 105 17.74 -2.22 9.59
CA LEU A 105 16.73 -1.98 8.59
C LEU A 105 16.87 -2.97 7.44
N ARG A 106 15.72 -3.45 6.91
CA ARG A 106 15.65 -4.29 5.72
C ARG A 106 14.75 -3.63 4.68
N ARG A 107 15.06 -3.85 3.41
CA ARG A 107 14.16 -3.45 2.34
C ARG A 107 13.06 -4.46 2.13
N PHE A 108 11.84 -3.94 2.03
CA PHE A 108 10.69 -4.70 1.58
C PHE A 108 10.21 -4.13 0.24
N LYS A 109 9.77 -5.01 -0.64
CA LYS A 109 9.11 -4.60 -1.88
C LYS A 109 7.61 -4.93 -1.80
N THR A 110 6.79 -4.06 -2.34
CA THR A 110 5.38 -4.34 -2.62
C THR A 110 5.05 -3.95 -4.04
N GLY A 111 4.12 -4.66 -4.68
CA GLY A 111 3.57 -4.28 -5.97
C GLY A 111 2.35 -3.38 -5.78
N THR A 112 2.22 -2.38 -6.62
CA THR A 112 1.00 -1.58 -6.71
C THR A 112 0.34 -1.89 -8.05
N PRO A 113 -0.95 -2.22 -8.09
CA PRO A 113 -1.65 -2.47 -9.34
C PRO A 113 -1.72 -1.21 -10.21
N SER A 114 -1.84 -1.43 -11.51
CA SER A 114 -2.02 -0.34 -12.47
C SER A 114 -3.35 0.36 -12.24
N ARG A 115 -3.36 1.66 -12.46
CA ARG A 115 -4.57 2.47 -12.47
C ARG A 115 -4.99 2.73 -13.90
N VAL A 116 -6.23 2.38 -14.20
CA VAL A 116 -6.82 2.52 -15.53
C VAL A 116 -7.98 3.48 -15.46
N ASN A 117 -8.16 4.29 -16.50
CA ASN A 117 -9.32 5.15 -16.62
C ASN A 117 -10.57 4.28 -16.82
N ARG A 118 -11.56 4.40 -15.94
CA ARG A 118 -12.80 3.63 -15.99
C ARG A 118 -13.51 3.71 -17.34
N ARG A 119 -13.45 4.85 -18.01
CA ARG A 119 -14.08 5.06 -19.32
C ARG A 119 -13.42 4.27 -20.46
N SER A 120 -12.21 3.77 -20.27
CA SER A 120 -11.52 2.92 -21.25
C SER A 120 -11.82 1.43 -21.11
N ILE A 121 -12.64 1.04 -20.13
CA ILE A 121 -12.97 -0.36 -19.84
C ILE A 121 -14.34 -0.69 -20.43
N ASP A 122 -14.41 -1.75 -21.21
CA ASP A 122 -15.68 -2.35 -21.63
C ASP A 122 -16.22 -3.30 -20.56
N PHE A 123 -17.08 -2.77 -19.71
CA PHE A 123 -17.69 -3.54 -18.63
C PHE A 123 -18.75 -4.53 -19.12
N SER A 124 -19.22 -4.43 -20.35
CA SER A 124 -20.28 -5.32 -20.87
C SER A 124 -19.83 -6.76 -21.02
N VAL A 125 -18.53 -6.99 -21.14
CA VAL A 125 -17.92 -8.32 -21.31
C VAL A 125 -17.33 -8.88 -20.02
N LEU A 126 -17.48 -8.16 -18.90
CA LEU A 126 -16.90 -8.53 -17.61
C LEU A 126 -17.96 -9.08 -16.65
N GLU A 127 -17.55 -10.06 -15.86
CA GLU A 127 -18.36 -10.60 -14.78
C GLU A 127 -18.32 -9.66 -13.56
N LYS A 128 -19.49 -9.42 -12.95
CA LYS A 128 -19.56 -8.69 -11.69
C LYS A 128 -19.19 -9.59 -10.52
N GLN A 129 -18.38 -9.04 -9.62
CA GLN A 129 -18.10 -9.64 -8.32
C GLN A 129 -18.77 -8.76 -7.26
N GLU A 130 -19.91 -9.20 -6.80
CA GLU A 130 -20.62 -8.57 -5.67
C GLU A 130 -19.99 -9.02 -4.34
N GLY A 131 -20.20 -8.25 -3.28
CA GLY A 131 -19.83 -8.64 -1.94
C GLY A 131 -20.77 -9.70 -1.36
N ASP A 132 -20.45 -10.17 -0.16
CA ASP A 132 -21.29 -11.12 0.55
C ASP A 132 -22.68 -10.55 0.82
N GLU A 133 -23.73 -11.35 0.71
CA GLU A 133 -25.10 -10.95 1.02
C GLU A 133 -25.29 -10.66 2.52
N THR A 134 -24.59 -11.44 3.35
CA THR A 134 -24.59 -11.25 4.80
C THR A 134 -23.30 -10.58 5.23
N GLU A 135 -23.41 -9.33 5.62
CA GLU A 135 -22.26 -8.55 6.07
C GLU A 135 -22.08 -8.67 7.57
N THR A 136 -20.90 -9.15 7.96
CA THR A 136 -20.49 -9.17 9.36
C THR A 136 -19.68 -7.92 9.67
N PRO A 137 -20.07 -7.10 10.65
CA PRO A 137 -19.29 -5.94 11.05
C PRO A 137 -17.89 -6.33 11.55
N PHE A 138 -16.89 -5.45 11.32
CA PHE A 138 -15.54 -5.64 11.85
C PHE A 138 -15.42 -5.25 13.31
N SER A 139 -16.27 -4.34 13.79
CA SER A 139 -16.30 -3.90 15.18
C SER A 139 -17.34 -4.69 15.96
N PHE A 140 -17.01 -5.07 17.19
CA PHE A 140 -17.95 -5.67 18.14
C PHE A 140 -19.01 -4.67 18.66
N GLU A 141 -18.80 -3.36 18.45
CA GLU A 141 -19.71 -2.29 18.82
C GLU A 141 -20.74 -1.98 17.73
N THR A 142 -20.55 -2.52 16.52
CA THR A 142 -21.44 -2.31 15.38
C THR A 142 -22.41 -3.47 15.26
N GLU A 143 -23.69 -3.22 15.46
CA GLU A 143 -24.73 -4.26 15.39
C GLU A 143 -25.00 -4.71 13.95
N LYS A 144 -24.93 -3.80 12.99
CA LYS A 144 -25.24 -4.07 11.58
C LYS A 144 -24.33 -3.28 10.64
N ALA A 145 -23.84 -3.93 9.60
CA ALA A 145 -23.13 -3.26 8.52
C ALA A 145 -24.10 -2.49 7.60
N ASP A 146 -23.60 -1.45 6.94
CA ASP A 146 -24.39 -0.55 6.09
C ASP A 146 -24.72 -1.11 4.69
N GLY A 147 -24.30 -2.31 4.37
CA GLY A 147 -24.48 -2.92 3.07
C GLY A 147 -23.38 -2.53 2.05
N ASN A 148 -23.20 -3.39 1.07
CA ASN A 148 -22.28 -3.14 -0.03
C ASN A 148 -22.70 -1.93 -0.85
N LYS A 149 -21.82 -0.96 -1.04
CA LYS A 149 -22.10 0.27 -1.81
C LYS A 149 -21.60 0.17 -3.26
N SER A 150 -20.80 -0.84 -3.56
CA SER A 150 -20.20 -1.05 -4.87
C SER A 150 -19.85 -2.51 -5.07
N PHE A 151 -19.36 -2.82 -6.25
CA PHE A 151 -18.90 -4.14 -6.65
C PHE A 151 -17.64 -4.01 -7.50
N CYS A 152 -16.89 -5.10 -7.64
CA CYS A 152 -15.75 -5.21 -8.53
C CYS A 152 -16.15 -5.92 -9.82
N TYR A 153 -15.25 -5.91 -10.80
CA TYR A 153 -15.38 -6.75 -11.98
C TYR A 153 -14.22 -7.74 -12.04
N ILE A 154 -14.49 -8.86 -12.68
CA ILE A 154 -13.52 -9.93 -12.90
C ILE A 154 -13.08 -9.92 -14.35
N ALA A 155 -11.77 -9.97 -14.56
CA ALA A 155 -11.14 -10.24 -15.84
C ALA A 155 -10.10 -11.35 -15.69
N TYR A 156 -9.56 -11.79 -16.80
CA TYR A 156 -8.53 -12.82 -16.82
C TYR A 156 -7.42 -12.46 -17.81
N THR A 157 -6.19 -12.84 -17.48
CA THR A 157 -5.11 -12.87 -18.46
C THR A 157 -5.42 -13.91 -19.53
N ASN A 158 -4.94 -13.69 -20.74
CA ASN A 158 -4.96 -14.64 -21.86
C ASN A 158 -3.52 -15.03 -22.25
N ASP A 159 -3.39 -15.88 -23.26
CA ASP A 159 -2.08 -16.35 -23.73
C ASP A 159 -1.22 -15.21 -24.29
N ASP A 160 -1.82 -14.22 -24.99
CA ASP A 160 -1.11 -13.04 -25.49
C ASP A 160 -0.54 -12.21 -24.34
N THR A 161 -1.35 -11.96 -23.29
CA THR A 161 -0.89 -11.28 -22.08
C THR A 161 0.27 -12.03 -21.42
N LYS A 162 0.15 -13.35 -21.31
CA LYS A 162 1.19 -14.22 -20.76
C LYS A 162 2.47 -14.12 -21.57
N GLN A 163 2.38 -14.22 -22.90
CA GLN A 163 3.54 -14.15 -23.79
C GLN A 163 4.24 -12.80 -23.70
N VAL A 164 3.50 -11.68 -23.78
CA VAL A 164 4.07 -10.35 -23.66
C VAL A 164 4.83 -10.16 -22.35
N ILE A 165 4.29 -10.62 -21.23
CA ILE A 165 4.95 -10.50 -19.92
C ILE A 165 6.20 -11.38 -19.86
N LEU A 166 6.13 -12.63 -20.31
CA LEU A 166 7.27 -13.54 -20.27
C LEU A 166 8.44 -13.07 -21.14
N ASP A 167 8.17 -12.55 -22.33
CA ASP A 167 9.18 -12.02 -23.25
C ASP A 167 9.88 -10.78 -22.68
N ASN A 168 9.22 -10.05 -21.80
CA ASN A 168 9.70 -8.81 -21.19
C ASN A 168 10.13 -8.95 -19.71
N LEU A 169 10.27 -10.15 -19.17
CA LEU A 169 10.71 -10.37 -17.78
C LEU A 169 12.05 -9.71 -17.48
N HIS A 170 12.97 -9.67 -18.45
CA HIS A 170 14.28 -9.03 -18.32
C HIS A 170 14.18 -7.51 -18.06
N ARG A 171 13.05 -6.88 -18.41
CA ARG A 171 12.76 -5.46 -18.18
C ARG A 171 12.04 -5.22 -16.83
N SER A 172 11.47 -6.26 -16.23
CA SER A 172 10.83 -6.13 -14.94
C SER A 172 11.86 -5.72 -13.87
N PRO A 173 11.61 -4.66 -13.09
CA PRO A 173 12.50 -4.27 -12.00
C PRO A 173 12.77 -5.38 -10.99
N LEU A 174 11.82 -6.29 -10.81
CA LEU A 174 11.95 -7.44 -9.92
C LEU A 174 12.91 -8.50 -10.50
N TYR A 175 12.74 -8.86 -11.78
CA TYR A 175 13.50 -9.93 -12.42
C TYR A 175 14.83 -9.47 -12.99
N SER A 176 15.01 -8.17 -13.22
CA SER A 176 16.29 -7.57 -13.63
C SER A 176 17.27 -7.34 -12.48
N GLY A 177 16.87 -7.63 -11.22
CA GLY A 177 17.69 -7.38 -10.04
C GLY A 177 17.77 -5.91 -9.59
N LYS A 178 17.01 -5.00 -10.20
CA LYS A 178 16.98 -3.58 -9.81
C LYS A 178 16.32 -3.37 -8.44
N ILE A 179 15.36 -4.22 -8.08
CA ILE A 179 14.70 -4.21 -6.78
C ILE A 179 15.46 -5.14 -5.84
N GLU A 180 16.19 -4.55 -4.90
CA GLU A 180 16.76 -5.26 -3.78
C GLU A 180 15.71 -5.37 -2.66
N GLY A 181 15.35 -6.57 -2.25
CA GLY A 181 14.43 -6.77 -1.13
C GLY A 181 13.58 -8.02 -1.23
N VAL A 182 12.95 -8.36 -0.12
CA VAL A 182 12.05 -9.50 -0.02
C VAL A 182 10.62 -9.00 -0.20
N GLY A 183 9.89 -9.58 -1.17
CA GLY A 183 8.47 -9.33 -1.30
C GLY A 183 7.69 -9.96 -0.15
N PRO A 184 6.61 -9.32 0.35
CA PRO A 184 5.72 -9.96 1.28
C PRO A 184 5.10 -11.21 0.65
N ARG A 185 4.95 -12.27 1.44
CA ARG A 185 4.50 -13.59 0.97
C ARG A 185 3.17 -13.56 0.20
N TYR A 186 2.31 -12.61 0.50
CA TYR A 186 0.94 -12.56 0.02
C TYR A 186 0.66 -11.47 -1.04
N CYS A 187 1.69 -10.82 -1.58
CA CYS A 187 1.53 -9.81 -2.62
C CYS A 187 2.43 -10.12 -3.84
N PRO A 188 2.16 -11.23 -4.56
CA PRO A 188 2.88 -11.53 -5.80
C PRO A 188 2.42 -10.58 -6.90
N SER A 189 3.36 -10.02 -7.66
CA SER A 189 3.06 -9.30 -8.89
C SER A 189 2.53 -10.26 -9.96
N ILE A 190 2.00 -9.73 -11.06
CA ILE A 190 1.51 -10.58 -12.15
C ILE A 190 2.64 -11.42 -12.77
N GLU A 191 3.85 -10.87 -12.87
CA GLU A 191 5.03 -11.59 -13.35
C GLU A 191 5.37 -12.76 -12.43
N ASP A 192 5.31 -12.55 -11.10
CA ASP A 192 5.50 -13.62 -10.10
C ASP A 192 4.48 -14.74 -10.27
N LYS A 193 3.22 -14.38 -10.52
CA LYS A 193 2.16 -15.38 -10.76
C LYS A 193 2.45 -16.19 -12.00
N LEU A 194 2.83 -15.56 -13.10
CA LEU A 194 3.13 -16.22 -14.36
C LEU A 194 4.36 -17.13 -14.29
N VAL A 195 5.38 -16.72 -13.55
CA VAL A 195 6.61 -17.52 -13.38
C VAL A 195 6.40 -18.69 -12.44
N ARG A 196 5.70 -18.47 -11.31
CA ARG A 196 5.51 -19.50 -10.27
C ARG A 196 4.40 -20.51 -10.62
N PHE A 197 3.39 -20.10 -11.37
CA PHE A 197 2.23 -20.91 -11.70
C PHE A 197 2.09 -21.06 -13.22
N LYS A 198 3.15 -21.54 -13.85
CA LYS A 198 3.27 -21.69 -15.31
C LYS A 198 2.16 -22.54 -15.95
N ASP A 199 1.68 -23.52 -15.20
CA ASP A 199 0.68 -24.49 -15.67
C ASP A 199 -0.75 -23.95 -15.63
N LYS A 200 -0.96 -22.78 -15.02
CA LYS A 200 -2.26 -22.12 -15.03
C LYS A 200 -2.51 -21.48 -16.39
N PRO A 201 -3.65 -21.79 -17.04
CA PRO A 201 -3.97 -21.23 -18.35
C PRO A 201 -4.26 -19.74 -18.31
N ARG A 202 -4.75 -19.24 -17.17
CA ARG A 202 -5.09 -17.83 -16.98
C ARG A 202 -5.01 -17.44 -15.49
N HIS A 203 -4.80 -16.16 -15.22
CA HIS A 203 -4.81 -15.59 -13.89
C HIS A 203 -5.96 -14.61 -13.75
N LEU A 204 -6.61 -14.67 -12.60
CA LEU A 204 -7.69 -13.78 -12.22
C LEU A 204 -7.16 -12.37 -11.95
N LEU A 205 -7.84 -11.38 -12.50
CA LEU A 205 -7.65 -9.96 -12.25
C LEU A 205 -8.94 -9.38 -11.69
N PHE A 206 -8.82 -8.54 -10.67
CA PHE A 206 -9.94 -7.76 -10.16
C PHE A 206 -9.83 -6.32 -10.64
N LEU A 207 -10.92 -5.81 -11.18
CA LEU A 207 -11.07 -4.41 -11.51
C LEU A 207 -11.82 -3.74 -10.36
N GLU A 208 -11.07 -3.06 -9.52
CA GLU A 208 -11.57 -2.50 -8.27
C GLU A 208 -11.68 -0.97 -8.38
N PRO A 209 -12.84 -0.34 -8.16
CA PRO A 209 -12.95 1.11 -8.13
C PRO A 209 -12.11 1.66 -6.97
N GLU A 210 -11.29 2.68 -7.22
CA GLU A 210 -10.46 3.30 -6.17
C GLU A 210 -11.29 4.14 -5.22
N SER A 211 -12.35 4.77 -5.73
CA SER A 211 -13.32 5.55 -4.99
C SER A 211 -14.63 5.60 -5.77
N LEU A 212 -15.74 5.78 -5.07
CA LEU A 212 -17.06 5.95 -5.70
C LEU A 212 -17.18 7.27 -6.48
N SER A 213 -16.33 8.23 -6.18
CA SER A 213 -16.32 9.57 -6.78
C SER A 213 -15.24 9.76 -7.86
N MET A 214 -14.51 8.71 -8.25
CA MET A 214 -13.40 8.79 -9.21
C MET A 214 -13.60 7.88 -10.41
N ASP A 215 -13.04 8.30 -11.56
CA ASP A 215 -12.97 7.51 -12.78
C ASP A 215 -11.71 6.59 -12.84
N THR A 216 -11.15 6.24 -11.68
CA THR A 216 -9.94 5.42 -11.58
C THR A 216 -10.29 4.03 -11.08
N THR A 217 -9.78 3.03 -11.77
CA THR A 217 -9.94 1.61 -11.44
C THR A 217 -8.58 0.95 -11.29
N TYR A 218 -8.37 0.19 -10.24
CA TYR A 218 -7.24 -0.72 -10.11
C TYR A 218 -7.44 -2.00 -10.93
N VAL A 219 -6.36 -2.53 -11.49
CA VAL A 219 -6.37 -3.77 -12.29
C VAL A 219 -5.31 -4.74 -11.80
#